data_05520b8a067386e4aa41dd17914d6594
#
_entry.id   05520b8a067386e4aa41dd17914d6594
#
_cell.length_a   1.000
_cell.length_b   1.000
_cell.length_c   1.000
_cell.angle_alpha   90.00
_cell.angle_beta   90.00
_cell.angle_gamma   90.00
#
_symmetry.space_group_name_H-M   'P 1'
#
loop_
_entity.id
_entity.type
_entity.pdbx_description
1 polymer ?
#
loop_
_entity_poly.entity_id
_entity_poly.type
_entity_poly.pdbx_seq_one_letter_code
_entity_poly.pdbx_strand_id
1 'polypeptide(L)'
;GFKFSYITRTAANGSNNGNANPQELNIYTSENGIDFTLLKTLSDDLPLSEMGATYESELMVPMSGSFRYLRIESTHSKESILNAIAIAELNLWVAE
;
A
#
# COMPACT_ATOMS: atom_id res chain seq x y z
N GLY A 1 6.79 -14.43 6.81
CA GLY A 1 6.56 -13.04 6.62
C GLY A 1 6.46 -12.61 5.16
N PHE A 2 6.22 -11.37 4.98
CA PHE A 2 6.10 -10.80 3.63
C PHE A 2 6.57 -9.36 3.62
N LYS A 3 6.85 -8.86 2.44
CA LYS A 3 7.06 -7.44 2.20
C LYS A 3 6.50 -7.09 0.82
N PHE A 4 6.25 -5.82 0.60
CA PHE A 4 5.76 -5.35 -0.68
C PHE A 4 6.48 -4.07 -1.08
N SER A 5 6.39 -3.78 -2.37
CA SER A 5 6.83 -2.48 -2.88
C SER A 5 5.84 -2.00 -3.92
N TYR A 6 5.80 -0.69 -4.13
CA TYR A 6 5.03 -0.13 -5.22
C TYR A 6 5.78 1.04 -5.82
N ILE A 7 5.39 1.36 -7.06
CA ILE A 7 5.90 2.52 -7.77
C ILE A 7 4.72 3.46 -7.98
N THR A 8 4.89 4.73 -7.65
CA THR A 8 3.84 5.70 -7.84
C THR A 8 3.63 5.98 -9.32
N ARG A 9 2.49 6.57 -9.65
CA ARG A 9 2.12 6.88 -11.02
C ARG A 9 3.24 7.63 -11.73
N THR A 10 3.55 7.19 -12.95
CA THR A 10 4.67 7.75 -13.71
C THR A 10 4.23 8.73 -14.80
N ALA A 11 2.96 8.68 -15.22
CA ALA A 11 2.47 9.52 -16.30
C ALA A 11 1.82 10.78 -15.75
N ALA A 12 2.30 11.92 -16.19
CA ALA A 12 1.71 13.21 -15.86
C ALA A 12 0.63 13.52 -16.90
N ASN A 13 -0.54 12.96 -16.68
CA ASN A 13 -1.68 13.19 -17.56
C ASN A 13 -2.69 14.06 -16.89
N GLY A 14 -2.66 15.34 -17.16
CA GLY A 14 -3.63 16.24 -16.60
C GLY A 14 -3.31 16.58 -15.15
N SER A 15 -4.31 16.61 -14.29
CA SER A 15 -4.23 17.29 -13.02
C SER A 15 -3.71 16.47 -11.84
N ASN A 16 -3.38 15.20 -12.02
CA ASN A 16 -3.12 14.37 -10.84
C ASN A 16 -1.66 14.20 -10.42
N ASN A 17 -0.74 14.74 -11.06
CA ASN A 17 0.71 14.83 -10.77
C ASN A 17 1.16 14.35 -9.37
N GLY A 18 0.87 13.10 -9.04
CA GLY A 18 1.17 12.56 -7.71
C GLY A 18 0.11 12.79 -6.65
N ASN A 19 -0.97 13.50 -6.98
CA ASN A 19 -2.02 13.78 -6.00
C ASN A 19 -2.81 12.54 -5.59
N ALA A 20 -2.79 11.50 -6.40
CA ALA A 20 -3.46 10.25 -6.08
C ALA A 20 -2.55 9.23 -5.39
N ASN A 21 -1.36 9.64 -4.96
CA ASN A 21 -0.47 8.77 -4.22
C ASN A 21 -1.08 8.38 -2.87
N PRO A 22 -0.90 7.13 -2.43
CA PRO A 22 -1.35 6.75 -1.10
C PRO A 22 -0.69 7.60 -0.02
N GLN A 23 -1.47 8.09 0.93
CA GLN A 23 -0.98 8.90 2.04
C GLN A 23 -0.84 8.08 3.31
N GLU A 24 -1.65 7.05 3.43
CA GLU A 24 -1.62 6.15 4.57
C GLU A 24 -2.11 4.78 4.11
N LEU A 25 -1.42 3.74 4.52
CA LEU A 25 -1.76 2.36 4.16
C LEU A 25 -2.02 1.55 5.41
N ASN A 26 -3.14 0.85 5.45
CA ASN A 26 -3.43 -0.13 6.47
C ASN A 26 -3.24 -1.52 5.89
N ILE A 27 -2.45 -2.32 6.57
CA ILE A 27 -2.08 -3.67 6.12
C ILE A 27 -2.80 -4.67 6.98
N TYR A 28 -3.65 -5.50 6.36
CA TYR A 28 -4.43 -6.52 7.05
C TYR A 28 -4.06 -7.89 6.54
N THR A 29 -4.13 -8.88 7.41
CA THR A 29 -3.99 -10.28 7.03
C THR A 29 -5.18 -11.07 7.51
N SER A 30 -5.44 -12.19 6.84
CA SER A 30 -6.53 -13.08 7.19
C SER A 30 -6.17 -14.51 6.81
N GLU A 31 -6.68 -15.47 7.56
CA GLU A 31 -6.51 -16.88 7.24
C GLU A 31 -7.71 -17.43 6.49
N ASN A 32 -8.87 -16.79 6.58
CA ASN A 32 -10.12 -17.30 5.98
C ASN A 32 -10.73 -16.36 4.92
N GLY A 33 -10.17 -15.16 4.74
CA GLY A 33 -10.70 -14.19 3.78
C GLY A 33 -11.92 -13.43 4.28
N ILE A 34 -12.32 -13.65 5.52
CA ILE A 34 -13.48 -13.01 6.13
C ILE A 34 -13.08 -12.16 7.32
N ASP A 35 -12.30 -12.74 8.21
CA ASP A 35 -11.85 -12.06 9.44
C ASP A 35 -10.44 -11.50 9.20
N PHE A 36 -10.36 -10.19 9.02
CA PHE A 36 -9.10 -9.50 8.77
C PHE A 36 -8.60 -8.82 10.03
N THR A 37 -7.31 -8.98 10.28
CA THR A 37 -6.64 -8.37 11.42
C THR A 37 -5.65 -7.33 10.93
N LEU A 38 -5.74 -6.13 11.48
CA LEU A 38 -4.80 -5.07 11.15
C LEU A 38 -3.42 -5.43 11.68
N LEU A 39 -2.46 -5.52 10.79
CA LEU A 39 -1.09 -5.84 11.13
C LEU A 39 -0.27 -4.58 11.37
N LYS A 40 -0.43 -3.59 10.49
CA LYS A 40 0.36 -2.37 10.57
C LYS A 40 -0.31 -1.25 9.79
N THR A 41 -0.12 -0.03 10.26
CA THR A 41 -0.47 1.18 9.53
C THR A 41 0.84 1.86 9.12
N LEU A 42 0.98 2.13 7.82
CA LEU A 42 2.15 2.77 7.26
C LEU A 42 1.79 4.19 6.88
N SER A 43 2.43 5.16 7.49
CA SER A 43 2.21 6.57 7.19
C SER A 43 3.52 7.33 7.02
N ASP A 44 4.62 6.75 7.48
CA ASP A 44 5.94 7.36 7.38
C ASP A 44 6.65 6.88 6.11
N ASP A 45 7.44 7.76 5.52
CA ASP A 45 8.30 7.45 4.37
C ASP A 45 7.58 7.07 3.09
N LEU A 46 6.27 7.23 3.03
CA LEU A 46 5.54 7.02 1.79
C LEU A 46 5.81 8.19 0.83
N PRO A 47 5.96 7.92 -0.49
CA PRO A 47 6.10 9.00 -1.46
C PRO A 47 4.75 9.69 -1.66
N LEU A 48 4.53 10.79 -0.98
CA LEU A 48 3.22 11.43 -0.87
C LEU A 48 2.82 12.22 -2.11
N SER A 49 3.77 12.72 -2.87
CA SER A 49 3.48 13.55 -4.04
C SER A 49 4.41 13.31 -5.22
N GLU A 50 5.44 12.49 -5.07
CA GLU A 50 6.38 12.21 -6.16
C GLU A 50 5.80 11.24 -7.16
N MET A 51 6.07 11.47 -8.45
CA MET A 51 5.72 10.56 -9.52
C MET A 51 6.87 9.62 -9.80
N GLY A 52 6.55 8.35 -10.09
CA GLY A 52 7.57 7.36 -10.41
C GLY A 52 8.49 7.00 -9.25
N ALA A 53 8.05 7.26 -8.03
CA ALA A 53 8.83 6.96 -6.84
C ALA A 53 8.53 5.54 -6.35
N THR A 54 9.53 4.89 -5.80
CA THR A 54 9.40 3.53 -5.27
C THR A 54 9.32 3.58 -3.75
N TYR A 55 8.35 2.83 -3.21
CA TYR A 55 8.28 2.56 -1.78
C TYR A 55 8.52 1.07 -1.56
N GLU A 56 9.33 0.74 -0.58
CA GLU A 56 9.58 -0.64 -0.17
C GLU A 56 9.28 -0.78 1.31
N SER A 57 8.42 -1.73 1.65
CA SER A 57 8.07 -1.96 3.04
C SER A 57 9.16 -2.78 3.74
N GLU A 58 9.15 -2.74 5.05
CA GLU A 58 9.92 -3.67 5.86
C GLU A 58 9.26 -5.06 5.79
N LEU A 59 10.00 -6.07 6.21
CA LEU A 59 9.43 -7.40 6.38
C LEU A 59 8.39 -7.36 7.50
N MET A 60 7.20 -7.89 7.22
CA MET A 60 6.11 -7.94 8.19
C MET A 60 5.75 -9.39 8.47
N VAL A 61 5.51 -9.69 9.74
CA VAL A 61 5.18 -11.05 10.16
C VAL A 61 3.85 -10.99 10.92
N PRO A 62 2.82 -11.73 10.44
CA PRO A 62 1.55 -11.79 11.17
C PRO A 62 1.74 -12.41 12.54
N MET A 63 0.92 -11.99 13.51
CA MET A 63 1.00 -12.52 14.86
C MET A 63 0.74 -14.02 14.91
N SER A 64 -0.14 -14.51 14.03
CA SER A 64 -0.42 -15.95 13.94
C SER A 64 0.70 -16.73 13.25
N GLY A 65 1.67 -16.05 12.66
CA GLY A 65 2.74 -16.68 11.92
C GLY A 65 2.40 -17.10 10.51
N SER A 66 1.13 -17.05 10.13
CA SER A 66 0.69 -17.45 8.79
C SER A 66 -0.49 -16.62 8.33
N PHE A 67 -0.68 -16.56 7.02
CA PHE A 67 -1.85 -15.90 6.44
C PHE A 67 -2.08 -16.46 5.03
N ARG A 68 -3.31 -16.32 4.55
CA ARG A 68 -3.68 -16.72 3.19
C ARG A 68 -4.19 -15.53 2.37
N TYR A 69 -4.63 -14.46 3.03
CA TYR A 69 -5.19 -13.27 2.39
C TYR A 69 -4.51 -12.03 2.93
N LEU A 70 -4.18 -11.13 2.03
CA LEU A 70 -3.57 -9.86 2.35
C LEU A 70 -4.46 -8.74 1.80
N ARG A 71 -4.73 -7.75 2.64
CA ARG A 71 -5.44 -6.54 2.20
C ARG A 71 -4.57 -5.33 2.47
N ILE A 72 -4.38 -4.53 1.45
CA ILE A 72 -3.69 -3.26 1.55
C ILE A 72 -4.73 -2.19 1.26
N GLU A 73 -5.02 -1.37 2.26
CA GLU A 73 -6.07 -0.36 2.16
C GLU A 73 -5.45 1.02 2.27
N SER A 74 -5.78 1.90 1.31
CA SER A 74 -5.41 3.30 1.40
C SER A 74 -6.57 4.07 1.99
N THR A 75 -6.37 4.70 3.14
CA THR A 75 -7.42 5.47 3.80
C THR A 75 -7.44 6.91 3.35
N HIS A 76 -6.32 7.38 2.81
CA HIS A 76 -6.20 8.77 2.35
C HIS A 76 -5.47 8.82 1.03
N SER A 77 -5.88 9.77 0.19
CA SER A 77 -5.09 10.23 -0.94
C SER A 77 -5.01 11.74 -0.86
N LYS A 78 -4.01 12.32 -1.50
CA LYS A 78 -3.88 13.77 -1.53
C LYS A 78 -5.06 14.41 -2.28
N GLU A 79 -5.61 13.69 -3.24
CA GLU A 79 -6.78 14.11 -4.01
C GLU A 79 -8.04 13.57 -3.35
N SER A 80 -8.36 14.09 -2.17
CA SER A 80 -9.44 13.57 -1.34
C SER A 80 -10.82 13.64 -1.99
N ILE A 81 -11.00 14.57 -2.92
CA ILE A 81 -12.29 14.73 -3.60
C ILE A 81 -12.62 13.51 -4.45
N LEU A 82 -11.61 12.91 -5.05
CA LEU A 82 -11.80 11.77 -5.96
C LEU A 82 -11.82 10.43 -5.22
N ASN A 83 -11.39 10.40 -3.98
CA ASN A 83 -11.31 9.16 -3.20
C ASN A 83 -10.57 8.07 -3.95
N ALA A 84 -9.53 8.44 -4.68
CA ALA A 84 -8.84 7.52 -5.58
C ALA A 84 -7.35 7.49 -5.26
N ILE A 85 -6.74 6.33 -5.49
CA ILE A 85 -5.29 6.19 -5.48
C ILE A 85 -4.84 5.67 -6.84
N ALA A 86 -3.61 5.99 -7.20
CA ALA A 86 -3.01 5.49 -8.44
C ALA A 86 -1.59 5.01 -8.14
N ILE A 87 -1.30 3.82 -8.58
CA ILE A 87 0.04 3.26 -8.55
C ILE A 87 0.34 2.61 -9.90
N ALA A 88 1.60 2.63 -10.29
CA ALA A 88 2.01 2.08 -11.57
C ALA A 88 2.34 0.59 -11.47
N GLU A 89 2.83 0.15 -10.32
CA GLU A 89 3.27 -1.23 -10.14
C GLU A 89 3.21 -1.61 -8.67
N LEU A 90 2.82 -2.84 -8.41
CA LEU A 90 2.79 -3.40 -7.06
C LEU A 90 3.45 -4.78 -7.09
N ASN A 91 4.39 -5.00 -6.21
CA ASN A 91 5.10 -6.28 -6.08
C ASN A 91 4.99 -6.81 -4.65
N LEU A 92 4.83 -8.10 -4.53
CA LEU A 92 4.70 -8.78 -3.25
C LEU A 92 5.71 -9.91 -3.16
N TRP A 93 6.44 -9.99 -2.05
CA TRP A 93 7.33 -11.10 -1.74
C TRP A 93 6.82 -11.78 -0.48
N VAL A 94 6.73 -13.09 -0.54
CA VAL A 94 6.31 -13.91 0.60
C VAL A 94 7.44 -14.86 0.94
N ALA A 95 7.84 -14.87 2.20
CA ALA A 95 8.87 -15.77 2.72
C ALA A 95 8.24 -16.72 3.71
N GLU A 96 8.58 -17.97 3.58
CA GLU A 96 8.10 -19.00 4.51
C GLU A 96 9.00 -19.14 5.72
#